data_a40a57f9239c5e9b00433c3de268c3e8
#
_entry.id   a40a57f9239c5e9b00433c3de268c3e8
#
_cell.length_a   1.000
_cell.length_b   1.000
_cell.length_c   1.000
_cell.angle_alpha   90.00
_cell.angle_beta   90.00
_cell.angle_gamma   90.00
#
_symmetry.space_group_name_H-M   'P 1'
#
loop_
_entity.id
_entity.type
_entity.pdbx_description
1 polymer ?
#
loop_
_entity_poly.entity_id
_entity_poly.type
_entity_poly.pdbx_seq_one_letter_code
_entity_poly.pdbx_strand_id
1 'polypeptide(L)'
;EIIDDVKKNGGRAILTSKNHKTGSDRIYEFSKKVKAKNYINVQGDEPIIDFKNIKKVINSTKKNNTRVYNCYTEISRKEALKSSIPKVIINNRNELIYMSRLMIPFNQSKHKINYYKQVCIYSYPRNILKNFNNKKSKVENNEDIEILRLIENGIKIKMIKVNTSSFAID
;
A
#
# COMPACT_ATOMS: atom_id res chain seq x y z
N GLU A 1 5.47 25.06 -3.42
CA GLU A 1 5.47 24.82 -1.94
C GLU A 1 6.10 23.47 -1.61
N ILE A 2 5.44 22.28 -1.77
CA ILE A 2 6.03 20.96 -1.42
C ILE A 2 7.37 20.71 -2.14
N ILE A 3 7.47 21.04 -3.43
CA ILE A 3 8.71 20.86 -4.20
C ILE A 3 9.85 21.71 -3.63
N ASP A 4 9.56 22.92 -3.22
CA ASP A 4 10.55 23.87 -2.72
C ASP A 4 11.03 23.42 -1.34
N ASP A 5 10.12 22.93 -0.48
CA ASP A 5 10.46 22.37 0.82
C ASP A 5 11.34 21.12 0.71
N VAL A 6 10.99 20.20 -0.19
CA VAL A 6 11.79 18.99 -0.44
C VAL A 6 13.20 19.37 -0.92
N LYS A 7 13.31 20.30 -1.85
CA LYS A 7 14.61 20.76 -2.37
C LYS A 7 15.43 21.49 -1.30
N LYS A 8 14.80 22.36 -0.52
CA LYS A 8 15.43 23.09 0.59
C LYS A 8 16.04 22.15 1.63
N ASN A 9 15.41 20.98 1.84
CA ASN A 9 15.90 19.94 2.74
C ASN A 9 16.79 18.90 2.04
N GLY A 10 17.36 19.21 0.88
CA GLY A 10 18.30 18.34 0.15
C GLY A 10 17.65 17.14 -0.57
N GLY A 11 16.33 17.07 -0.60
CA GLY A 11 15.59 16.02 -1.30
C GLY A 11 15.43 16.27 -2.80
N ARG A 12 15.05 15.24 -3.54
CA ARG A 12 14.70 15.33 -4.97
C ARG A 12 13.19 15.30 -5.13
N ALA A 13 12.63 16.25 -5.86
CA ALA A 13 11.20 16.35 -6.13
C ALA A 13 10.95 16.36 -7.65
N ILE A 14 9.93 15.63 -8.07
CA ILE A 14 9.45 15.59 -9.46
C ILE A 14 7.96 15.88 -9.45
N LEU A 15 7.54 16.86 -10.24
CA LEU A 15 6.13 17.14 -10.45
C LEU A 15 5.51 16.06 -11.35
N THR A 16 4.36 15.57 -10.92
CA THR A 16 3.50 14.65 -11.68
C THR A 16 2.19 15.34 -12.05
N SER A 17 1.47 14.77 -13.02
CA SER A 17 0.18 15.31 -13.47
C SER A 17 -0.81 15.46 -12.30
N LYS A 18 -1.61 16.52 -12.34
CA LYS A 18 -2.72 16.75 -11.40
C LYS A 18 -3.88 15.77 -11.61
N ASN A 19 -3.95 15.12 -12.79
CA ASN A 19 -5.06 14.26 -13.19
C ASN A 19 -4.96 12.82 -12.68
N HIS A 20 -3.91 12.49 -11.92
CA HIS A 20 -3.79 11.16 -11.32
C HIS A 20 -4.84 10.94 -10.23
N LYS A 21 -5.48 9.77 -10.29
CA LYS A 21 -6.55 9.38 -9.36
C LYS A 21 -6.01 8.79 -8.06
N THR A 22 -4.81 8.20 -8.09
CA THR A 22 -4.20 7.52 -6.94
C THR A 22 -2.71 7.82 -6.82
N GLY A 23 -2.15 7.52 -5.64
CA GLY A 23 -0.70 7.59 -5.41
C GLY A 23 0.09 6.65 -6.33
N SER A 24 -0.42 5.45 -6.58
CA SER A 24 0.23 4.47 -7.46
C SER A 24 0.22 4.89 -8.94
N ASP A 25 -0.81 5.62 -9.41
CA ASP A 25 -0.80 6.22 -10.76
C ASP A 25 0.35 7.24 -10.90
N ARG A 26 0.65 8.00 -9.83
CA ARG A 26 1.81 8.93 -9.80
C ARG A 26 3.14 8.19 -9.86
N ILE A 27 3.26 7.06 -9.13
CA ILE A 27 4.47 6.22 -9.19
C ILE A 27 4.65 5.64 -10.60
N TYR A 28 3.57 5.29 -11.28
CA TYR A 28 3.65 4.85 -12.68
C TYR A 28 4.19 5.95 -13.59
N GLU A 29 3.69 7.19 -13.50
CA GLU A 29 4.27 8.32 -14.25
C GLU A 29 5.75 8.53 -13.91
N PHE A 30 6.08 8.53 -12.62
CA PHE A 30 7.46 8.64 -12.13
C PHE A 30 8.36 7.58 -12.74
N SER A 31 7.88 6.34 -12.87
CA SER A 31 8.63 5.22 -13.44
C SER A 31 8.98 5.38 -14.92
N LYS A 32 8.29 6.27 -15.64
CA LYS A 32 8.62 6.63 -17.03
C LYS A 32 9.82 7.57 -17.08
N LYS A 33 9.95 8.44 -16.08
CA LYS A 33 11.02 9.45 -15.96
C LYS A 33 12.28 8.89 -15.31
N VAL A 34 12.13 8.10 -14.26
CA VAL A 34 13.24 7.51 -13.48
C VAL A 34 13.24 6.00 -13.63
N LYS A 35 14.28 5.44 -14.21
CA LYS A 35 14.39 4.01 -14.49
C LYS A 35 14.95 3.25 -13.30
N ALA A 36 14.17 2.32 -12.75
CA ALA A 36 14.57 1.38 -11.70
C ALA A 36 13.93 0.01 -11.92
N LYS A 37 14.45 -1.05 -11.31
CA LYS A 37 13.85 -2.38 -11.33
C LYS A 37 12.59 -2.44 -10.46
N ASN A 38 12.65 -1.81 -9.28
CA ASN A 38 11.56 -1.74 -8.30
C ASN A 38 11.41 -0.32 -7.78
N TYR A 39 10.22 0.01 -7.36
CA TYR A 39 9.87 1.29 -6.75
C TYR A 39 9.28 1.01 -5.38
N ILE A 40 9.88 1.60 -4.34
CA ILE A 40 9.32 1.59 -3.00
C ILE A 40 8.47 2.86 -2.86
N ASN A 41 7.18 2.67 -2.66
CA ASN A 41 6.24 3.75 -2.41
C ASN A 41 5.94 3.82 -0.91
N VAL A 42 6.17 4.97 -0.32
CA VAL A 42 5.78 5.32 1.05
C VAL A 42 4.87 6.53 0.92
N GLN A 43 3.61 6.37 1.31
CA GLN A 43 2.62 7.44 1.17
C GLN A 43 2.76 8.44 2.32
N GLY A 44 2.53 9.72 2.02
CA GLY A 44 2.73 10.82 2.95
C GLY A 44 1.64 10.99 4.01
N ASP A 45 0.56 10.22 3.91
CA ASP A 45 -0.55 10.15 4.87
C ASP A 45 -0.18 9.40 6.18
N GLU A 46 0.97 8.71 6.20
CA GLU A 46 1.52 8.12 7.43
C GLU A 46 2.87 8.78 7.80
N PRO A 47 2.89 10.03 8.32
CA PRO A 47 4.13 10.81 8.52
C PRO A 47 5.06 10.23 9.59
N ILE A 48 4.58 9.36 10.47
CA ILE A 48 5.36 8.71 11.54
C ILE A 48 5.70 7.25 11.20
N ILE A 49 5.88 6.94 9.93
CA ILE A 49 6.30 5.59 9.52
C ILE A 49 7.68 5.24 10.10
N ASP A 50 7.77 4.10 10.80
CA ASP A 50 9.05 3.60 11.29
C ASP A 50 9.96 3.18 10.12
N PHE A 51 11.15 3.77 10.04
CA PHE A 51 12.18 3.43 9.08
C PHE A 51 12.47 1.91 9.04
N LYS A 52 12.39 1.20 10.18
CA LYS A 52 12.58 -0.25 10.24
C LYS A 52 11.58 -1.00 9.35
N ASN A 53 10.36 -0.49 9.21
CA ASN A 53 9.34 -1.08 8.34
C ASN A 53 9.71 -0.90 6.86
N ILE A 54 10.18 0.27 6.48
CA ILE A 54 10.69 0.55 5.12
C ILE A 54 11.86 -0.40 4.81
N LYS A 55 12.79 -0.58 5.74
CA LYS A 55 13.93 -1.49 5.61
C LYS A 55 13.50 -2.96 5.42
N LYS A 56 12.43 -3.41 6.11
CA LYS A 56 11.85 -4.75 5.89
C LYS A 56 11.38 -4.92 4.44
N VAL A 57 10.68 -3.93 3.87
CA VAL A 57 10.20 -3.97 2.49
C VAL A 57 11.37 -4.00 1.51
N ILE A 58 12.38 -3.14 1.69
CA ILE A 58 13.58 -3.11 0.87
C ILE A 58 14.27 -4.48 0.89
N ASN A 59 14.48 -5.08 2.06
CA ASN A 59 15.12 -6.39 2.20
C ASN A 59 14.32 -7.51 1.53
N SER A 60 12.98 -7.48 1.65
CA SER A 60 12.10 -8.44 0.97
C SER A 60 12.16 -8.28 -0.55
N THR A 61 12.21 -7.05 -1.04
CA THR A 61 12.36 -6.72 -2.46
C THR A 61 13.71 -7.19 -3.01
N LYS A 62 14.80 -7.03 -2.24
CA LYS A 62 16.12 -7.53 -2.63
C LYS A 62 16.17 -9.06 -2.75
N LYS A 63 15.43 -9.78 -1.88
CA LYS A 63 15.33 -11.25 -1.94
C LYS A 63 14.54 -11.75 -3.16
N ASN A 64 13.46 -11.04 -3.51
CA ASN A 64 12.68 -11.34 -4.71
C ASN A 64 12.10 -10.06 -5.30
N ASN A 65 12.72 -9.56 -6.35
CA ASN A 65 12.39 -8.29 -6.98
C ASN A 65 11.29 -8.39 -8.05
N THR A 66 10.70 -9.57 -8.26
CA THR A 66 9.61 -9.78 -9.22
C THR A 66 8.23 -9.71 -8.56
N ARG A 67 8.17 -9.68 -7.22
CA ARG A 67 6.93 -9.68 -6.45
C ARG A 67 6.51 -8.27 -6.05
N VAL A 68 5.19 -8.08 -5.99
CA VAL A 68 4.59 -6.94 -5.30
C VAL A 68 4.59 -7.22 -3.80
N TYR A 69 4.95 -6.21 -3.01
CA TYR A 69 4.85 -6.24 -1.55
C TYR A 69 3.99 -5.11 -1.05
N ASN A 70 3.24 -5.37 0.01
CA ASN A 70 2.57 -4.36 0.82
C ASN A 70 2.67 -4.74 2.31
N CYS A 71 2.45 -3.80 3.19
CA CYS A 71 2.56 -4.02 4.63
C CYS A 71 1.20 -4.10 5.32
N TYR A 72 1.18 -4.80 6.46
CA TYR A 72 0.03 -4.87 7.34
C TYR A 72 0.45 -4.96 8.81
N THR A 73 -0.44 -4.54 9.69
CA THR A 73 -0.27 -4.64 11.15
C THR A 73 -1.56 -5.08 11.81
N GLU A 74 -1.44 -5.62 13.01
CA GLU A 74 -2.58 -5.99 13.84
C GLU A 74 -3.24 -4.75 14.44
N ILE A 75 -4.56 -4.77 14.53
CA ILE A 75 -5.38 -3.71 15.11
C ILE A 75 -6.41 -4.27 16.08
N SER A 76 -6.89 -3.43 16.96
CA SER A 76 -8.00 -3.74 17.86
C SER A 76 -9.33 -3.87 17.10
N ARG A 77 -10.29 -4.59 17.70
CA ARG A 77 -11.67 -4.64 17.16
C ARG A 77 -12.30 -3.25 17.02
N LYS A 78 -12.00 -2.33 17.94
CA LYS A 78 -12.49 -0.94 17.89
C LYS A 78 -11.98 -0.19 16.66
N GLU A 79 -10.73 -0.39 16.29
CA GLU A 79 -10.16 0.17 15.07
C GLU A 79 -10.73 -0.51 13.81
N ALA A 80 -10.96 -1.82 13.86
CA ALA A 80 -11.53 -2.56 12.73
C ALA A 80 -12.96 -2.10 12.36
N LEU A 81 -13.69 -1.47 13.26
CA LEU A 81 -15.01 -0.88 12.98
C LEU A 81 -14.94 0.43 12.19
N LYS A 82 -13.79 1.09 12.16
CA LYS A 82 -13.63 2.37 11.43
C LYS A 82 -13.52 2.12 9.92
N SER A 83 -14.40 2.72 9.14
CA SER A 83 -14.38 2.63 7.66
C SER A 83 -13.20 3.38 7.02
N SER A 84 -12.60 4.36 7.72
CA SER A 84 -11.38 5.03 7.26
C SER A 84 -10.15 4.10 7.22
N ILE A 85 -10.18 2.99 7.96
CA ILE A 85 -9.08 2.04 8.03
C ILE A 85 -9.35 0.85 7.09
N PRO A 86 -8.57 0.62 6.02
CA PRO A 86 -8.67 -0.60 5.20
C PRO A 86 -8.25 -1.85 5.99
N LYS A 87 -9.16 -2.83 6.11
CA LYS A 87 -8.88 -4.13 6.73
C LYS A 87 -8.34 -5.11 5.69
N VAL A 88 -7.50 -6.03 6.13
CA VAL A 88 -6.71 -6.93 5.30
C VAL A 88 -7.01 -8.38 5.64
N ILE A 89 -7.31 -9.19 4.62
CA ILE A 89 -7.36 -10.65 4.70
C ILE A 89 -6.18 -11.23 3.95
N ILE A 90 -5.44 -12.11 4.61
CA ILE A 90 -4.25 -12.79 4.06
C ILE A 90 -4.42 -14.30 4.15
N ASN A 91 -3.79 -15.03 3.24
CA ASN A 91 -3.74 -16.50 3.30
C ASN A 91 -2.54 -17.00 4.11
N ASN A 92 -2.45 -18.31 4.31
CA ASN A 92 -1.37 -18.96 5.07
C ASN A 92 0.02 -18.77 4.43
N ARG A 93 0.09 -18.32 3.18
CA ARG A 93 1.33 -17.97 2.48
C ARG A 93 1.68 -16.50 2.60
N ASN A 94 0.98 -15.75 3.50
CA ASN A 94 1.09 -14.29 3.61
C ASN A 94 0.88 -13.58 2.26
N GLU A 95 -0.09 -14.02 1.48
CA GLU A 95 -0.51 -13.33 0.26
C GLU A 95 -1.85 -12.65 0.52
N LEU A 96 -2.05 -11.47 -0.04
CA LEU A 96 -3.30 -10.73 0.06
C LEU A 96 -4.42 -11.52 -0.62
N ILE A 97 -5.51 -11.75 0.12
CA ILE A 97 -6.76 -12.27 -0.43
C ILE A 97 -7.68 -11.10 -0.81
N TYR A 98 -7.91 -10.19 0.14
CA TYR A 98 -8.80 -9.05 -0.06
C TYR A 98 -8.53 -7.94 0.96
N MET A 99 -8.97 -6.74 0.62
CA MET A 99 -9.06 -5.59 1.54
C MET A 99 -10.45 -4.99 1.48
N SER A 100 -10.94 -4.49 2.61
CA SER A 100 -12.21 -3.78 2.68
C SER A 100 -12.21 -2.69 3.75
N ARG A 101 -13.00 -1.65 3.51
CA ARG A 101 -13.32 -0.64 4.53
C ARG A 101 -14.32 -1.15 5.55
N LEU A 102 -15.07 -2.22 5.27
CA LEU A 102 -15.87 -2.93 6.25
C LEU A 102 -14.99 -3.77 7.18
N MET A 103 -15.52 -4.10 8.37
CA MET A 103 -14.84 -4.99 9.29
C MET A 103 -14.86 -6.44 8.75
N ILE A 104 -13.72 -6.91 8.28
CA ILE A 104 -13.48 -8.28 7.79
C ILE A 104 -12.34 -8.95 8.56
N PRO A 105 -12.39 -10.31 8.76
CA PRO A 105 -13.50 -11.20 8.39
C PRO A 105 -14.72 -11.02 9.29
N PHE A 106 -15.90 -11.40 8.79
CA PHE A 106 -17.08 -11.51 9.66
C PHE A 106 -16.90 -12.66 10.64
N ASN A 107 -17.12 -12.41 11.92
CA ASN A 107 -16.89 -13.39 12.98
C ASN A 107 -18.18 -14.13 13.35
N GLN A 108 -18.64 -15.02 12.50
CA GLN A 108 -19.85 -15.83 12.72
C GLN A 108 -19.74 -16.70 13.98
N SER A 109 -18.58 -17.29 14.20
CA SER A 109 -18.35 -18.27 15.28
C SER A 109 -18.09 -17.64 16.64
N LYS A 110 -18.02 -16.30 16.72
CA LYS A 110 -17.74 -15.53 17.95
C LYS A 110 -16.43 -15.89 18.66
N HIS A 111 -15.51 -16.59 17.99
CA HIS A 111 -14.18 -16.85 18.52
C HIS A 111 -13.30 -15.60 18.55
N LYS A 112 -12.22 -15.63 19.33
CA LYS A 112 -11.21 -14.59 19.29
C LYS A 112 -10.51 -14.63 17.93
N ILE A 113 -10.61 -13.54 17.16
CA ILE A 113 -9.93 -13.37 15.88
C ILE A 113 -9.08 -12.11 15.92
N ASN A 114 -8.02 -12.09 15.13
CA ASN A 114 -7.17 -10.91 14.95
C ASN A 114 -7.61 -10.16 13.71
N TYR A 115 -7.73 -8.84 13.84
CA TYR A 115 -7.97 -7.95 12.72
C TYR A 115 -6.65 -7.30 12.30
N TYR A 116 -6.53 -7.05 11.00
CA TYR A 116 -5.35 -6.44 10.43
C TYR A 116 -5.73 -5.23 9.58
N LYS A 117 -4.90 -4.17 9.64
CA LYS A 117 -5.00 -3.02 8.74
C LYS A 117 -3.86 -3.00 7.75
N GLN A 118 -4.09 -2.35 6.61
CA GLN A 118 -3.05 -1.98 5.68
C GLN A 118 -2.11 -0.93 6.30
N VAL A 119 -0.83 -1.00 5.92
CA VAL A 119 0.15 0.06 6.14
C VAL A 119 0.69 0.49 4.77
N CYS A 120 0.68 1.80 4.50
CA CYS A 120 0.90 2.38 3.17
C CYS A 120 2.37 2.38 2.72
N ILE A 121 3.02 1.22 2.84
CA ILE A 121 4.36 0.95 2.28
C ILE A 121 4.22 -0.15 1.23
N TYR A 122 4.67 0.12 0.02
CA TYR A 122 4.57 -0.81 -1.10
C TYR A 122 5.90 -1.00 -1.79
N SER A 123 6.07 -2.14 -2.45
CA SER A 123 7.12 -2.34 -3.44
C SER A 123 6.51 -2.87 -4.72
N TYR A 124 6.78 -2.19 -5.82
CA TYR A 124 6.30 -2.53 -7.14
C TYR A 124 7.45 -2.86 -8.09
N PRO A 125 7.49 -4.05 -8.70
CA PRO A 125 8.29 -4.28 -9.89
C PRO A 125 7.84 -3.33 -11.03
N ARG A 126 8.78 -2.84 -11.81
CA ARG A 126 8.50 -1.86 -12.87
C ARG A 126 7.41 -2.29 -13.85
N ASN A 127 7.44 -3.58 -14.27
CA ASN A 127 6.48 -4.13 -15.22
C ASN A 127 5.04 -4.17 -14.68
N ILE A 128 4.87 -4.18 -13.34
CA ILE A 128 3.54 -4.20 -12.70
C ILE A 128 2.92 -2.80 -12.69
N LEU A 129 3.71 -1.75 -12.63
CA LEU A 129 3.21 -0.37 -12.56
C LEU A 129 2.33 0.05 -13.73
N LYS A 130 2.45 -0.62 -14.91
CA LYS A 130 1.57 -0.36 -16.06
C LYS A 130 0.07 -0.60 -15.75
N ASN A 131 -0.25 -1.37 -14.70
CA ASN A 131 -1.63 -1.57 -14.24
C ASN A 131 -2.22 -0.29 -13.62
N PHE A 132 -1.37 0.64 -13.17
CA PHE A 132 -1.79 1.95 -12.66
C PHE A 132 -1.75 2.98 -13.79
N ASN A 133 -2.83 3.04 -14.57
CA ASN A 133 -2.95 3.85 -15.79
C ASN A 133 -4.14 4.82 -15.76
N ASN A 134 -4.49 5.33 -14.59
CA ASN A 134 -5.63 6.22 -14.31
C ASN A 134 -7.02 5.59 -14.55
N LYS A 135 -7.09 4.26 -14.76
CA LYS A 135 -8.35 3.52 -14.85
C LYS A 135 -8.53 2.71 -13.57
N LYS A 136 -9.40 3.17 -12.68
CA LYS A 136 -9.78 2.40 -11.49
C LYS A 136 -10.52 1.12 -11.91
N SER A 137 -10.22 0.02 -11.22
CA SER A 137 -10.97 -1.23 -11.35
C SER A 137 -12.30 -1.15 -10.59
N LYS A 138 -13.19 -2.13 -10.79
CA LYS A 138 -14.51 -2.12 -10.15
C LYS A 138 -14.42 -2.16 -8.63
N VAL A 139 -13.64 -3.10 -8.11
CA VAL A 139 -13.49 -3.28 -6.65
C VAL A 139 -12.73 -2.10 -6.03
N GLU A 140 -11.66 -1.65 -6.69
CA GLU A 140 -10.95 -0.43 -6.27
C GLU A 140 -11.87 0.78 -6.17
N ASN A 141 -12.77 0.94 -7.15
CA ASN A 141 -13.68 2.09 -7.17
C ASN A 141 -14.71 2.05 -6.03
N ASN A 142 -15.13 0.84 -5.61
CA ASN A 142 -16.08 0.67 -4.52
C ASN A 142 -15.44 0.83 -3.14
N GLU A 143 -14.27 0.24 -2.95
CA GLU A 143 -13.56 0.25 -1.66
C GLU A 143 -12.64 1.46 -1.50
N ASP A 144 -12.34 2.17 -2.59
CA ASP A 144 -11.34 3.24 -2.68
C ASP A 144 -9.98 2.80 -2.10
N ILE A 145 -9.52 1.62 -2.53
CA ILE A 145 -8.25 1.00 -2.13
C ILE A 145 -7.48 0.61 -3.41
N GLU A 146 -6.46 1.38 -3.77
CA GLU A 146 -5.77 1.32 -5.07
C GLU A 146 -5.13 -0.04 -5.39
N ILE A 147 -4.65 -0.77 -4.39
CA ILE A 147 -3.96 -2.06 -4.57
C ILE A 147 -4.92 -3.18 -5.01
N LEU A 148 -6.22 -3.04 -4.79
CA LEU A 148 -7.23 -4.00 -5.23
C LEU A 148 -7.27 -4.12 -6.76
N ARG A 149 -6.88 -3.09 -7.50
CA ARG A 149 -6.70 -3.15 -8.97
C ARG A 149 -5.75 -4.27 -9.38
N LEU A 150 -4.71 -4.52 -8.60
CA LEU A 150 -3.77 -5.61 -8.87
C LEU A 150 -4.40 -6.98 -8.61
N ILE A 151 -5.20 -7.10 -7.55
CA ILE A 151 -5.91 -8.35 -7.21
C ILE A 151 -6.92 -8.69 -8.32
N GLU A 152 -7.70 -7.73 -8.80
CA GLU A 152 -8.63 -7.94 -9.93
C GLU A 152 -7.91 -8.39 -11.21
N ASN A 153 -6.66 -7.97 -11.40
CA ASN A 153 -5.81 -8.39 -12.52
C ASN A 153 -5.05 -9.71 -12.25
N GLY A 154 -5.39 -10.46 -11.20
CA GLY A 154 -4.77 -11.74 -10.85
C GLY A 154 -3.33 -11.63 -10.33
N ILE A 155 -2.87 -10.45 -9.97
CA ILE A 155 -1.51 -10.21 -9.48
C ILE A 155 -1.44 -10.52 -7.99
N LYS A 156 -0.58 -11.46 -7.61
CA LYS A 156 -0.36 -11.83 -6.21
C LYS A 156 0.47 -10.78 -5.49
N ILE A 157 0.03 -10.42 -4.29
CA ILE A 157 0.68 -9.44 -3.43
C ILE A 157 1.16 -10.14 -2.17
N LYS A 158 2.45 -10.09 -1.91
CA LYS A 158 3.06 -10.61 -0.69
C LYS A 158 2.94 -9.59 0.43
N MET A 159 2.32 -10.01 1.52
CA MET A 159 2.09 -9.15 2.68
C MET A 159 3.20 -9.30 3.71
N ILE A 160 3.69 -8.17 4.25
CA ILE A 160 4.76 -8.11 5.25
C ILE A 160 4.18 -7.59 6.56
N LYS A 161 4.24 -8.42 7.61
CA LYS A 161 3.83 -7.95 8.96
C LYS A 161 4.84 -6.94 9.49
N VAL A 162 4.35 -5.78 9.87
CA VAL A 162 5.12 -4.70 10.46
C VAL A 162 4.53 -4.30 11.80
N ASN A 163 5.35 -3.71 12.65
CA ASN A 163 4.89 -3.11 13.89
C ASN A 163 4.77 -1.61 13.65
N THR A 164 3.59 -1.06 13.90
CA THR A 164 3.41 0.39 13.80
C THR A 164 2.50 0.88 14.90
N SER A 165 2.91 1.97 15.52
CA SER A 165 2.07 2.85 16.34
C SER A 165 1.54 4.02 15.50
N SER A 166 1.86 4.07 14.20
CA SER A 166 1.44 5.17 13.34
C SER A 166 -0.06 5.10 13.07
N PHE A 167 -0.67 6.26 12.98
CA PHE A 167 -2.03 6.47 12.49
C PHE A 167 -1.95 7.32 11.23
N ALA A 168 -2.83 7.03 10.26
CA ALA A 168 -2.96 7.87 9.10
C ALA A 168 -3.58 9.22 9.51
N ILE A 169 -3.11 10.29 8.90
CA ILE A 169 -3.69 11.62 9.00
C ILE A 169 -4.43 11.86 7.68
N ASP A 170 -5.76 11.91 7.76
CA ASP A 170 -6.65 12.25 6.64
C ASP A 170 -6.76 13.78 6.50
#